data_475be7a90e081272382f70cd990e00f6
#
_entry.id   475be7a90e081272382f70cd990e00f6
#
_cell.length_a   1.000
_cell.length_b   1.000
_cell.length_c   1.000
_cell.angle_alpha   90.00
_cell.angle_beta   90.00
_cell.angle_gamma   90.00
#
_symmetry.space_group_name_H-M   'P 1'
#
loop_
_entity.id
_entity.type
_entity.pdbx_description
1 polymer ?
#
loop_
_entity_poly.entity_id
_entity_poly.type
_entity_poly.pdbx_seq_one_letter_code
_entity_poly.pdbx_strand_id
1 'polypeptide(L)'
;MHIMENNRFKVIIVEDVKLELKGTEEIFRHEIPNAEVIGTAMTENEFWELLKVQLPDMVLLDLGLGGSTTIGVEICSSLRKNYPDMKVLIFTGEVLNEKLWVDALNAGADGIILKTGELLTATDVQAVMDGKKLVFNYPILEKIVARFKQSVAQEQRRQEAVINYDIDEYDERLLRHLALGLSLIHI
;
A
#
# COMPACT_ATOMS: atom_id res chain seq x y z
N MET A 1 41.28 -8.13 -0.55
CA MET A 1 40.42 -7.88 -1.74
C MET A 1 39.26 -8.85 -1.62
N HIS A 2 38.23 -8.45 -0.89
CA HIS A 2 36.99 -9.25 -0.75
C HIS A 2 36.28 -9.17 -2.08
N ILE A 3 36.20 -10.27 -2.79
CA ILE A 3 35.30 -10.44 -3.93
C ILE A 3 33.91 -10.36 -3.31
N MET A 4 33.19 -9.22 -3.52
CA MET A 4 31.78 -9.15 -3.23
C MET A 4 31.12 -10.17 -4.14
N GLU A 5 30.68 -11.30 -3.58
CA GLU A 5 29.76 -12.19 -4.27
C GLU A 5 28.60 -11.32 -4.73
N ASN A 6 28.42 -11.26 -6.02
CA ASN A 6 27.35 -10.54 -6.68
C ASN A 6 26.05 -11.29 -6.36
N ASN A 7 25.51 -11.04 -5.17
CA ASN A 7 24.32 -11.73 -4.66
C ASN A 7 23.11 -11.18 -5.44
N ARG A 8 22.88 -11.75 -6.64
CA ARG A 8 21.73 -11.43 -7.46
C ARG A 8 20.50 -12.04 -6.84
N PHE A 9 19.46 -11.24 -6.65
CA PHE A 9 18.16 -11.74 -6.23
C PHE A 9 17.25 -11.99 -7.47
N LYS A 10 16.39 -12.99 -7.35
CA LYS A 10 15.54 -13.49 -8.43
C LYS A 10 14.19 -12.79 -8.37
N VAL A 11 13.70 -12.37 -9.53
CA VAL A 11 12.43 -11.64 -9.66
C VAL A 11 11.53 -12.33 -10.66
N ILE A 12 10.24 -12.46 -10.34
CA ILE A 12 9.16 -12.72 -11.30
C ILE A 12 8.35 -11.43 -11.45
N ILE A 13 8.07 -11.05 -12.71
CA ILE A 13 7.24 -9.90 -13.05
C ILE A 13 5.87 -10.41 -13.51
N VAL A 14 4.79 -9.87 -12.91
CA VAL A 14 3.41 -10.24 -13.24
C VAL A 14 2.68 -9.00 -13.74
N GLU A 15 2.34 -8.97 -15.03
CA GLU A 15 1.84 -7.80 -15.74
C GLU A 15 1.12 -8.24 -17.02
N ASP A 16 -0.16 -7.93 -17.17
CA ASP A 16 -0.98 -8.39 -18.32
C ASP A 16 -0.88 -7.49 -19.55
N VAL A 17 -0.39 -6.26 -19.40
CA VAL A 17 -0.15 -5.35 -20.53
C VAL A 17 1.24 -5.60 -21.10
N LYS A 18 1.30 -6.27 -22.25
CA LYS A 18 2.56 -6.69 -22.90
C LYS A 18 3.59 -5.57 -23.08
N LEU A 19 3.14 -4.34 -23.35
CA LEU A 19 4.06 -3.21 -23.54
C LEU A 19 4.67 -2.79 -22.19
N GLU A 20 3.88 -2.76 -21.13
CA GLU A 20 4.32 -2.44 -19.78
C GLU A 20 5.25 -3.51 -19.24
N LEU A 21 4.90 -4.79 -19.44
CA LEU A 21 5.77 -5.92 -19.10
C LEU A 21 7.16 -5.78 -19.72
N LYS A 22 7.24 -5.53 -21.03
CA LYS A 22 8.52 -5.32 -21.70
C LYS A 22 9.28 -4.10 -21.21
N GLY A 23 8.59 -2.99 -20.95
CA GLY A 23 9.19 -1.80 -20.35
C GLY A 23 9.78 -2.08 -18.98
N THR A 24 9.07 -2.84 -18.17
CA THR A 24 9.52 -3.24 -16.83
C THR A 24 10.72 -4.20 -16.91
N GLU A 25 10.72 -5.17 -17.83
CA GLU A 25 11.90 -6.03 -18.05
C GLU A 25 13.15 -5.21 -18.43
N GLU A 26 13.01 -4.18 -19.28
CA GLU A 26 14.12 -3.30 -19.64
C GLU A 26 14.63 -2.46 -18.45
N ILE A 27 13.73 -1.98 -17.58
CA ILE A 27 14.14 -1.31 -16.34
C ILE A 27 14.97 -2.26 -15.48
N PHE A 28 14.53 -3.49 -15.25
CA PHE A 28 15.31 -4.47 -14.49
C PHE A 28 16.67 -4.78 -15.12
N ARG A 29 16.72 -4.89 -16.44
CA ARG A 29 17.97 -5.20 -17.17
C ARG A 29 18.99 -4.08 -17.06
N HIS A 30 18.57 -2.82 -17.12
CA HIS A 30 19.47 -1.68 -17.27
C HIS A 30 19.65 -0.87 -15.98
N GLU A 31 18.61 -0.78 -15.17
CA GLU A 31 18.61 0.10 -13.98
C GLU A 31 18.78 -0.66 -12.66
N ILE A 32 18.55 -1.99 -12.65
CA ILE A 32 18.60 -2.81 -11.43
C ILE A 32 19.59 -3.97 -11.60
N PRO A 33 20.89 -3.70 -11.56
CA PRO A 33 21.94 -4.65 -11.97
C PRO A 33 22.03 -5.89 -11.08
N ASN A 34 21.54 -5.83 -9.84
CA ASN A 34 21.56 -6.95 -8.90
C ASN A 34 20.32 -7.85 -8.98
N ALA A 35 19.36 -7.53 -9.86
CA ALA A 35 18.19 -8.35 -10.08
C ALA A 35 18.39 -9.29 -11.28
N GLU A 36 17.84 -10.49 -11.15
CA GLU A 36 17.72 -11.47 -12.23
C GLU A 36 16.23 -11.75 -12.47
N VAL A 37 15.69 -11.32 -13.60
CA VAL A 37 14.32 -11.67 -13.98
C VAL A 37 14.31 -13.13 -14.46
N ILE A 38 13.78 -14.03 -13.61
CA ILE A 38 13.74 -15.47 -13.86
C ILE A 38 12.47 -15.92 -14.60
N GLY A 39 11.48 -15.03 -14.72
CA GLY A 39 10.24 -15.28 -15.44
C GLY A 39 9.32 -14.08 -15.46
N THR A 40 8.40 -14.11 -16.43
CA THR A 40 7.33 -13.13 -16.56
C THR A 40 6.02 -13.84 -16.77
N ALA A 41 4.92 -13.31 -16.23
CA ALA A 41 3.58 -13.86 -16.35
C ALA A 41 2.60 -12.75 -16.75
N MET A 42 1.72 -13.04 -17.70
CA MET A 42 0.65 -12.14 -18.11
C MET A 42 -0.70 -12.54 -17.50
N THR A 43 -0.74 -13.68 -16.85
CA THR A 43 -1.95 -14.22 -16.20
C THR A 43 -1.60 -14.83 -14.86
N GLU A 44 -2.60 -14.93 -13.98
CA GLU A 44 -2.47 -15.62 -12.70
C GLU A 44 -2.01 -17.08 -12.88
N ASN A 45 -2.57 -17.80 -13.85
CA ASN A 45 -2.20 -19.20 -14.10
C ASN A 45 -0.72 -19.33 -14.51
N GLU A 46 -0.25 -18.48 -15.42
CA GLU A 46 1.17 -18.46 -15.81
C GLU A 46 2.08 -18.19 -14.60
N PHE A 47 1.70 -17.27 -13.74
CA PHE A 47 2.45 -16.96 -12.53
C PHE A 47 2.57 -18.18 -11.61
N TRP A 48 1.46 -18.89 -11.32
CA TRP A 48 1.51 -20.07 -10.45
C TRP A 48 2.31 -21.22 -11.07
N GLU A 49 2.29 -21.38 -12.40
CA GLU A 49 3.15 -22.38 -13.08
C GLU A 49 4.64 -22.02 -12.97
N LEU A 50 5.01 -20.75 -13.10
CA LEU A 50 6.40 -20.32 -12.90
C LEU A 50 6.90 -20.60 -11.48
N LEU A 51 6.08 -20.35 -10.46
CA LEU A 51 6.44 -20.64 -9.06
C LEU A 51 6.71 -22.13 -8.78
N LYS A 52 6.09 -23.03 -9.54
CA LYS A 52 6.37 -24.47 -9.41
C LYS A 52 7.75 -24.87 -9.94
N VAL A 53 8.27 -24.08 -10.89
CA VAL A 53 9.57 -24.34 -11.51
C VAL A 53 10.70 -23.74 -10.66
N GLN A 54 10.57 -22.49 -10.24
CA GLN A 54 11.58 -21.79 -9.48
C GLN A 54 10.95 -20.69 -8.61
N LEU A 55 11.35 -20.63 -7.34
CA LEU A 55 10.92 -19.58 -6.43
C LEU A 55 11.79 -18.32 -6.62
N PRO A 56 11.17 -17.14 -6.76
CA PRO A 56 11.86 -15.88 -6.72
C PRO A 56 12.09 -15.40 -5.29
N ASP A 57 13.01 -14.46 -5.13
CA ASP A 57 13.18 -13.71 -3.88
C ASP A 57 12.13 -12.57 -3.80
N MET A 58 11.72 -12.04 -4.97
CA MET A 58 10.74 -10.97 -5.07
C MET A 58 9.76 -11.20 -6.24
N VAL A 59 8.50 -10.84 -6.02
CA VAL A 59 7.49 -10.72 -7.07
C VAL A 59 7.17 -9.24 -7.26
N LEU A 60 7.33 -8.75 -8.50
CA LEU A 60 6.79 -7.48 -8.92
C LEU A 60 5.41 -7.74 -9.52
N LEU A 61 4.38 -7.15 -8.93
CA LEU A 61 2.99 -7.52 -9.18
C LEU A 61 2.14 -6.32 -9.57
N ASP A 62 1.51 -6.36 -10.74
CA ASP A 62 0.45 -5.42 -11.06
C ASP A 62 -0.85 -5.79 -10.34
N LEU A 63 -1.63 -4.79 -9.91
CA LEU A 63 -2.93 -5.01 -9.28
C LEU A 63 -4.06 -5.18 -10.29
N GLY A 64 -3.91 -4.63 -11.50
CA GLY A 64 -4.95 -4.58 -12.53
C GLY A 64 -5.05 -5.81 -13.41
N LEU A 65 -4.54 -6.97 -13.01
CA LEU A 65 -4.44 -8.18 -13.83
C LEU A 65 -5.77 -8.62 -14.43
N GLY A 66 -5.78 -8.81 -15.76
CA GLY A 66 -6.95 -9.28 -16.49
C GLY A 66 -8.15 -8.34 -16.41
N GLY A 67 -7.94 -7.07 -16.13
CA GLY A 67 -9.01 -6.08 -15.91
C GLY A 67 -9.75 -6.27 -14.58
N SER A 68 -9.26 -7.14 -13.68
CA SER A 68 -9.81 -7.36 -12.35
C SER A 68 -8.97 -6.63 -11.30
N THR A 69 -9.61 -5.94 -10.38
CA THR A 69 -8.94 -5.27 -9.25
C THR A 69 -8.72 -6.19 -8.04
N THR A 70 -9.17 -7.44 -8.06
CA THR A 70 -9.05 -8.37 -6.93
C THR A 70 -7.93 -9.39 -7.10
N ILE A 71 -7.64 -9.83 -8.32
CA ILE A 71 -6.68 -10.90 -8.60
C ILE A 71 -5.29 -10.57 -8.02
N GLY A 72 -4.78 -9.36 -8.23
CA GLY A 72 -3.47 -8.97 -7.69
C GLY A 72 -3.44 -9.02 -6.15
N VAL A 73 -4.51 -8.60 -5.47
CA VAL A 73 -4.63 -8.68 -4.01
C VAL A 73 -4.70 -10.12 -3.53
N GLU A 74 -5.43 -10.99 -4.24
CA GLU A 74 -5.55 -12.42 -3.93
C GLU A 74 -4.22 -13.16 -4.09
N ILE A 75 -3.47 -12.86 -5.16
CA ILE A 75 -2.10 -13.36 -5.36
C ILE A 75 -1.20 -12.92 -4.19
N CYS A 76 -1.21 -11.64 -3.84
CA CYS A 76 -0.41 -11.10 -2.73
C CYS A 76 -0.73 -11.83 -1.41
N SER A 77 -2.01 -12.00 -1.08
CA SER A 77 -2.45 -12.71 0.12
C SER A 77 -2.00 -14.18 0.12
N SER A 78 -2.12 -14.85 -1.03
CA SER A 78 -1.68 -16.25 -1.19
C SER A 78 -0.17 -16.40 -1.06
N LEU A 79 0.60 -15.46 -1.62
CA LEU A 79 2.06 -15.41 -1.47
C LEU A 79 2.45 -15.23 -0.01
N ARG A 80 1.87 -14.27 0.68
CA ARG A 80 2.19 -14.01 2.08
C ARG A 80 1.89 -15.22 2.99
N LYS A 81 0.80 -15.94 2.70
CA LYS A 81 0.41 -17.13 3.45
C LYS A 81 1.36 -18.31 3.23
N ASN A 82 1.77 -18.55 1.98
CA ASN A 82 2.51 -19.76 1.60
C ASN A 82 4.03 -19.54 1.54
N TYR A 83 4.47 -18.30 1.33
CA TYR A 83 5.87 -17.89 1.17
C TYR A 83 6.14 -16.60 1.95
N PRO A 84 6.15 -16.64 3.30
CA PRO A 84 6.18 -15.45 4.16
C PRO A 84 7.44 -14.57 3.98
N ASP A 85 8.55 -15.16 3.56
CA ASP A 85 9.83 -14.46 3.35
C ASP A 85 9.96 -13.84 1.96
N MET A 86 9.12 -14.27 0.99
CA MET A 86 9.12 -13.72 -0.37
C MET A 86 8.67 -12.28 -0.36
N LYS A 87 9.41 -11.41 -1.03
CA LYS A 87 9.05 -9.99 -1.15
C LYS A 87 7.99 -9.79 -2.22
N VAL A 88 7.03 -8.91 -1.92
CA VAL A 88 5.97 -8.53 -2.86
C VAL A 88 5.97 -7.02 -3.01
N LEU A 89 6.42 -6.54 -4.16
CA LEU A 89 6.37 -5.14 -4.55
C LEU A 89 5.26 -4.94 -5.59
N ILE A 90 4.29 -4.12 -5.24
CA ILE A 90 3.22 -3.74 -6.17
C ILE A 90 3.74 -2.64 -7.10
N PHE A 91 3.53 -2.83 -8.40
CA PHE A 91 3.85 -1.83 -9.42
C PHE A 91 2.65 -1.65 -10.34
N THR A 92 1.85 -0.61 -10.09
CA THR A 92 0.49 -0.50 -10.66
C THR A 92 0.17 0.85 -11.27
N GLY A 93 -0.65 0.84 -12.32
CA GLY A 93 -1.26 2.02 -12.92
C GLY A 93 -2.53 2.52 -12.21
N GLU A 94 -3.02 1.82 -11.19
CA GLU A 94 -4.26 2.11 -10.46
C GLU A 94 -4.14 3.35 -9.53
N VAL A 95 -3.95 4.53 -10.14
CA VAL A 95 -3.62 5.79 -9.44
C VAL A 95 -4.75 6.31 -8.56
N LEU A 96 -6.01 6.04 -8.90
CA LEU A 96 -7.18 6.61 -8.22
C LEU A 96 -7.84 5.63 -7.24
N ASN A 97 -7.34 4.42 -7.12
CA ASN A 97 -7.95 3.37 -6.31
C ASN A 97 -7.21 3.16 -4.98
N GLU A 98 -7.30 4.16 -4.08
CA GLU A 98 -6.65 4.11 -2.78
C GLU A 98 -7.11 2.93 -1.91
N LYS A 99 -8.36 2.48 -2.07
CA LYS A 99 -8.86 1.30 -1.37
C LYS A 99 -8.08 0.05 -1.78
N LEU A 100 -7.80 -0.10 -3.07
CA LEU A 100 -7.04 -1.23 -3.60
C LEU A 100 -5.61 -1.25 -3.04
N TRP A 101 -4.98 -0.09 -2.84
CA TRP A 101 -3.66 -0.02 -2.20
C TRP A 101 -3.69 -0.48 -0.75
N VAL A 102 -4.71 -0.05 0.01
CA VAL A 102 -4.90 -0.50 1.40
C VAL A 102 -5.15 -2.01 1.46
N ASP A 103 -5.98 -2.53 0.55
CA ASP A 103 -6.25 -3.96 0.45
C ASP A 103 -4.97 -4.76 0.13
N ALA A 104 -4.11 -4.27 -0.77
CA ALA A 104 -2.83 -4.89 -1.10
C ALA A 104 -1.84 -4.86 0.09
N LEU A 105 -1.77 -3.76 0.84
CA LEU A 105 -0.94 -3.67 2.05
C LEU A 105 -1.43 -4.63 3.14
N ASN A 106 -2.74 -4.72 3.35
CA ASN A 106 -3.35 -5.65 4.29
C ASN A 106 -3.13 -7.12 3.86
N ALA A 107 -3.08 -7.39 2.55
CA ALA A 107 -2.71 -8.67 1.99
C ALA A 107 -1.23 -9.02 2.17
N GLY A 108 -0.41 -8.06 2.59
CA GLY A 108 1.00 -8.26 2.94
C GLY A 108 2.02 -7.78 1.91
N ALA A 109 1.65 -6.86 1.02
CA ALA A 109 2.63 -6.20 0.15
C ALA A 109 3.70 -5.46 0.97
N ASP A 110 4.96 -5.53 0.52
CA ASP A 110 6.08 -4.84 1.17
C ASP A 110 6.20 -3.38 0.70
N GLY A 111 5.62 -3.04 -0.46
CA GLY A 111 5.59 -1.68 -0.98
C GLY A 111 4.64 -1.53 -2.15
N ILE A 112 4.38 -0.28 -2.54
CA ILE A 112 3.56 0.07 -3.70
C ILE A 112 4.23 1.21 -4.45
N ILE A 113 4.46 1.01 -5.73
CA ILE A 113 4.98 2.01 -6.65
C ILE A 113 3.93 2.25 -7.73
N LEU A 114 3.56 3.51 -7.95
CA LEU A 114 2.67 3.87 -9.06
C LEU A 114 3.46 4.02 -10.36
N LYS A 115 2.90 3.51 -11.46
CA LYS A 115 3.41 3.67 -12.83
C LYS A 115 3.14 5.08 -13.37
N THR A 116 3.40 6.13 -12.57
CA THR A 116 3.13 7.53 -12.94
C THR A 116 4.38 8.37 -12.83
N GLY A 117 4.95 8.74 -13.98
CA GLY A 117 5.99 9.77 -14.10
C GLY A 117 7.37 9.41 -13.55
N GLU A 118 7.46 8.76 -12.42
CA GLU A 118 8.72 8.24 -11.87
C GLU A 118 8.80 6.75 -12.15
N LEU A 119 9.89 6.33 -12.77
CA LEU A 119 10.16 4.92 -13.02
C LEU A 119 10.49 4.20 -11.71
N LEU A 120 10.22 2.90 -11.66
CA LEU A 120 10.73 2.02 -10.62
C LEU A 120 12.26 2.14 -10.55
N THR A 121 12.81 2.44 -9.38
CA THR A 121 14.23 2.68 -9.20
C THR A 121 14.93 1.49 -8.51
N ALA A 122 16.26 1.36 -8.73
CA ALA A 122 17.06 0.40 -7.99
C ALA A 122 16.98 0.62 -6.47
N THR A 123 16.82 1.86 -6.02
CA THR A 123 16.68 2.20 -4.60
C THR A 123 15.39 1.65 -4.00
N ASP A 124 14.26 1.71 -4.73
CA ASP A 124 12.98 1.18 -4.28
C ASP A 124 13.05 -0.34 -4.10
N VAL A 125 13.57 -1.02 -5.12
CA VAL A 125 13.73 -2.47 -5.12
C VAL A 125 14.69 -2.92 -4.02
N GLN A 126 15.83 -2.25 -3.86
CA GLN A 126 16.79 -2.57 -2.81
C GLN A 126 16.19 -2.36 -1.41
N ALA A 127 15.40 -1.29 -1.22
CA ALA A 127 14.73 -1.04 0.05
C ALA A 127 13.78 -2.19 0.45
N VAL A 128 13.05 -2.75 -0.52
CA VAL A 128 12.18 -3.92 -0.31
C VAL A 128 13.02 -5.16 0.02
N MET A 129 14.11 -5.40 -0.73
CA MET A 129 15.01 -6.53 -0.49
C MET A 129 15.70 -6.46 0.88
N ASP A 130 16.07 -5.26 1.34
CA ASP A 130 16.62 -5.01 2.67
C ASP A 130 15.59 -5.20 3.81
N GLY A 131 14.34 -5.53 3.48
CA GLY A 131 13.25 -5.73 4.44
C GLY A 131 12.63 -4.45 4.99
N LYS A 132 12.88 -3.30 4.37
CA LYS A 132 12.12 -2.09 4.66
C LYS A 132 10.68 -2.33 4.23
N LYS A 133 9.76 -2.09 5.14
CA LYS A 133 8.33 -2.22 4.87
C LYS A 133 7.75 -0.88 4.44
N LEU A 134 6.67 -0.95 3.65
CA LEU A 134 5.94 0.23 3.20
C LEU A 134 6.81 1.15 2.33
N VAL A 135 7.45 0.56 1.33
CA VAL A 135 8.15 1.33 0.29
C VAL A 135 7.12 1.95 -0.65
N PHE A 136 7.16 3.26 -0.77
CA PHE A 136 6.24 4.02 -1.61
C PHE A 136 7.01 5.05 -2.42
N ASN A 137 6.61 5.26 -3.67
CA ASN A 137 7.08 6.42 -4.41
C ASN A 137 6.34 7.71 -3.99
N TYR A 138 6.91 8.86 -4.36
CA TYR A 138 6.41 10.17 -3.93
C TYR A 138 4.90 10.39 -4.17
N PRO A 139 4.31 10.05 -5.33
CA PRO A 139 2.87 10.26 -5.56
C PRO A 139 1.97 9.53 -4.55
N ILE A 140 2.36 8.33 -4.10
CA ILE A 140 1.60 7.61 -3.06
C ILE A 140 1.77 8.29 -1.71
N LEU A 141 3.00 8.66 -1.34
CA LEU A 141 3.26 9.34 -0.08
C LEU A 141 2.48 10.65 0.04
N GLU A 142 2.43 11.44 -1.02
CA GLU A 142 1.65 12.67 -1.07
C GLU A 142 0.16 12.42 -0.80
N LYS A 143 -0.43 11.40 -1.42
CA LYS A 143 -1.84 11.03 -1.21
C LYS A 143 -2.10 10.51 0.20
N ILE A 144 -1.22 9.66 0.74
CA ILE A 144 -1.34 9.16 2.11
C ILE A 144 -1.30 10.32 3.11
N VAL A 145 -0.35 11.25 2.95
CA VAL A 145 -0.23 12.43 3.82
C VAL A 145 -1.45 13.35 3.71
N ALA A 146 -1.98 13.57 2.50
CA ALA A 146 -3.18 14.37 2.30
C ALA A 146 -4.40 13.74 3.00
N ARG A 147 -4.59 12.42 2.87
CA ARG A 147 -5.64 11.67 3.57
C ARG A 147 -5.51 11.74 5.08
N PHE A 148 -4.30 11.54 5.58
CA PHE A 148 -4.05 11.63 7.02
C PHE A 148 -4.41 13.02 7.57
N LYS A 149 -3.98 14.10 6.89
CA LYS A 149 -4.35 15.48 7.27
C LYS A 149 -5.88 15.69 7.28
N GLN A 150 -6.58 15.15 6.28
CA GLN A 150 -8.05 15.25 6.21
C GLN A 150 -8.72 14.49 7.36
N SER A 151 -8.27 13.28 7.68
CA SER A 151 -8.83 12.47 8.77
C SER A 151 -8.62 13.12 10.13
N VAL A 152 -7.44 13.68 10.39
CA VAL A 152 -7.15 14.42 11.63
C VAL A 152 -8.03 15.66 11.75
N ALA A 153 -8.17 16.46 10.68
CA ALA A 153 -9.03 17.64 10.69
C ALA A 153 -10.52 17.27 10.89
N GLN A 154 -10.96 16.15 10.33
CA GLN A 154 -12.34 15.67 10.51
C GLN A 154 -12.59 15.20 11.94
N GLU A 155 -11.64 14.49 12.54
CA GLU A 155 -11.74 14.04 13.93
C GLU A 155 -11.73 15.23 14.92
N GLN A 156 -10.89 16.24 14.68
CA GLN A 156 -10.89 17.47 15.47
C GLN A 156 -12.24 18.19 15.43
N ARG A 157 -12.81 18.36 14.22
CA ARG A 157 -14.16 18.97 14.07
C ARG A 157 -15.24 18.16 14.79
N ARG A 158 -15.12 16.82 14.76
CA ARG A 158 -16.06 15.94 15.45
C ARG A 158 -15.97 16.08 16.96
N GLN A 159 -14.76 16.16 17.50
CA GLN A 159 -14.53 16.38 18.93
C GLN A 159 -15.03 17.76 19.37
N GLU A 160 -14.75 18.82 18.61
CA GLU A 160 -15.27 20.17 18.86
C GLU A 160 -16.80 20.21 18.84
N ALA A 161 -17.43 19.54 17.88
CA ALA A 161 -18.88 19.45 17.80
C ALA A 161 -19.50 18.71 18.99
N VAL A 162 -18.88 17.61 19.46
CA VAL A 162 -19.32 16.87 20.66
C VAL A 162 -19.17 17.74 21.90
N ILE A 163 -18.04 18.41 22.07
CA ILE A 163 -17.81 19.30 23.22
C ILE A 163 -18.84 20.43 23.25
N ASN A 164 -19.08 21.08 22.11
CA ASN A 164 -20.09 22.15 22.04
C ASN A 164 -21.51 21.64 22.33
N TYR A 165 -21.86 20.47 21.83
CA TYR A 165 -23.17 19.86 22.09
C TYR A 165 -23.35 19.50 23.57
N ASP A 166 -22.36 18.86 24.19
CA ASP A 166 -22.42 18.47 25.60
C ASP A 166 -22.42 19.69 26.51
N ILE A 167 -21.70 20.77 26.22
CA ILE A 167 -21.66 22.00 27.00
C ILE A 167 -23.02 22.69 26.91
N ASP A 168 -23.60 22.86 25.70
CA ASP A 168 -24.88 23.53 25.54
C ASP A 168 -26.03 22.79 26.23
N GLU A 169 -26.09 21.47 26.14
CA GLU A 169 -27.14 20.67 26.76
C GLU A 169 -26.96 20.60 28.32
N TYR A 170 -25.72 20.54 28.79
CA TYR A 170 -25.40 20.54 30.21
C TYR A 170 -25.67 21.91 30.85
N ASP A 171 -25.31 22.99 30.21
CA ASP A 171 -25.49 24.35 30.64
C ASP A 171 -27.00 24.70 30.72
N GLU A 172 -27.80 24.31 29.71
CA GLU A 172 -29.26 24.49 29.79
C GLU A 172 -29.91 23.70 30.91
N ARG A 173 -29.51 22.45 31.16
CA ARG A 173 -30.02 21.62 32.27
C ARG A 173 -29.59 22.17 33.62
N LEU A 174 -28.33 22.59 33.74
CA LEU A 174 -27.81 23.17 34.99
C LEU A 174 -28.50 24.49 35.30
N LEU A 175 -28.68 25.37 34.33
CA LEU A 175 -29.36 26.64 34.49
C LEU A 175 -30.83 26.44 34.87
N ARG A 176 -31.53 25.47 34.28
CA ARG A 176 -32.91 25.13 34.63
C ARG A 176 -33.01 24.59 36.10
N HIS A 177 -32.06 23.76 36.51
CA HIS A 177 -32.04 23.24 37.88
C HIS A 177 -31.70 24.32 38.92
N LEU A 178 -30.78 25.22 38.64
CA LEU A 178 -30.44 26.36 39.47
C LEU A 178 -31.60 27.37 39.57
N ALA A 179 -32.29 27.63 38.48
CA ALA A 179 -33.46 28.50 38.48
C ALA A 179 -34.63 27.92 39.28
N LEU A 180 -34.85 26.59 39.22
CA LEU A 180 -35.87 25.90 40.00
C LEU A 180 -35.49 25.82 41.51
N GLY A 181 -34.17 25.65 41.82
CA GLY A 181 -33.64 25.61 43.20
C GLY A 181 -33.71 26.98 43.87
N LEU A 182 -33.46 28.06 43.16
CA LEU A 182 -33.57 29.42 43.69
C LEU A 182 -35.02 29.87 43.96
N SER A 183 -35.98 29.25 43.26
CA SER A 183 -37.42 29.49 43.49
C SER A 183 -37.95 28.87 44.79
N LEU A 184 -37.21 27.94 45.43
CA LEU A 184 -37.61 27.25 46.66
C LEU A 184 -36.98 27.84 47.94
N ILE A 185 -36.12 28.85 47.79
CA ILE A 185 -35.44 29.49 48.94
C ILE A 185 -36.11 30.81 49.39
N HIS A 186 -37.18 31.22 48.73
CA HIS A 186 -37.97 32.38 49.09
C HIS A 186 -39.37 31.96 49.59
N ILE A 187 -39.41 31.22 50.74
CA ILE A 187 -40.55 31.17 51.64
C ILE A 187 -40.02 31.27 53.07
#